data_1dda0ff465216ed9e445a813c70312a1
#
_entry.id   1dda0ff465216ed9e445a813c70312a1
#
_cell.length_a   1.000
_cell.length_b   1.000
_cell.length_c   1.000
_cell.angle_alpha   90.00
_cell.angle_beta   90.00
_cell.angle_gamma   90.00
#
_symmetry.space_group_name_H-M   'P 1'
#
loop_
_entity.id
_entity.type
_entity.pdbx_description
1 polymer ?
#
loop_
_entity_poly.entity_id
_entity_poly.type
_entity_poly.pdbx_seq_one_letter_code
_entity_poly.pdbx_strand_id
1 'polypeptide(L)'
;KILMATVKGDVHDIGKNIVSVVLGCNNYEIVDLGVMVPAEKIIQTAIDEKVDVIGLSGLITPSLDEMVHIADELERKNLNFPLLIGGATTSKAHTAVKISPKYSNTVVHVNDASRAVGVVSALLNHDKSNAYALEIRKDYDEFREKFLNRQVDKEYVPIAEAREKKFKIDWENEEIHTPKKLGITIIEDQNLDELVEFIDWSPFFRSWQLFGKFPEILTD
;
A
#
# COMPACT_ATOMS: atom_id res chain seq x y z
N LYS A 1 -6.49 -2.44 -22.97
CA LYS A 1 -5.07 -2.75 -22.69
C LYS A 1 -4.62 -2.04 -21.41
N ILE A 2 -3.93 -2.73 -20.51
CA ILE A 2 -3.53 -2.18 -19.20
C ILE A 2 -2.02 -2.34 -19.05
N LEU A 3 -1.32 -1.24 -18.77
CA LEU A 3 0.09 -1.28 -18.42
C LEU A 3 0.22 -1.50 -16.91
N MET A 4 1.10 -2.42 -16.52
CA MET A 4 1.42 -2.71 -15.12
C MET A 4 2.92 -2.55 -14.86
N ALA A 5 3.28 -1.82 -13.81
CA ALA A 5 4.67 -1.61 -13.44
C ALA A 5 4.85 -1.49 -11.93
N THR A 6 5.93 -2.07 -11.40
CA THR A 6 6.46 -1.70 -10.09
C THR A 6 7.40 -0.51 -10.29
N VAL A 7 7.14 0.57 -9.56
CA VAL A 7 7.83 1.85 -9.76
C VAL A 7 9.32 1.79 -9.46
N LYS A 8 10.06 2.79 -9.91
CA LYS A 8 11.50 2.90 -9.75
C LYS A 8 11.95 2.67 -8.30
N GLY A 9 13.03 1.90 -8.14
CA GLY A 9 13.63 1.60 -6.84
C GLY A 9 12.95 0.49 -6.05
N ASP A 10 11.84 -0.06 -6.55
CA ASP A 10 11.08 -1.13 -5.90
C ASP A 10 11.16 -2.43 -6.71
N VAL A 11 11.43 -3.54 -6.02
CA VAL A 11 11.61 -4.88 -6.61
C VAL A 11 10.46 -5.84 -6.31
N HIS A 12 9.45 -5.38 -5.57
CA HIS A 12 8.35 -6.23 -5.11
C HIS A 12 7.26 -6.30 -6.17
N ASP A 13 7.07 -7.46 -6.76
CA ASP A 13 6.17 -7.68 -7.88
C ASP A 13 5.01 -8.65 -7.63
N ILE A 14 5.01 -9.37 -6.49
CA ILE A 14 4.00 -10.40 -6.21
C ILE A 14 2.58 -9.84 -6.33
N GLY A 15 2.29 -8.71 -5.68
CA GLY A 15 0.97 -8.08 -5.74
C GLY A 15 0.60 -7.63 -7.15
N LYS A 16 1.53 -7.03 -7.88
CA LYS A 16 1.36 -6.61 -9.27
C LYS A 16 1.05 -7.81 -10.17
N ASN A 17 1.80 -8.90 -10.02
CA ASN A 17 1.62 -10.10 -10.82
C ASN A 17 0.26 -10.76 -10.56
N ILE A 18 -0.18 -10.82 -9.31
CA ILE A 18 -1.53 -11.32 -8.96
C ILE A 18 -2.61 -10.48 -9.64
N VAL A 19 -2.54 -9.15 -9.56
CA VAL A 19 -3.49 -8.24 -10.21
C VAL A 19 -3.45 -8.43 -11.73
N SER A 20 -2.27 -8.54 -12.33
CA SER A 20 -2.09 -8.78 -13.77
C SER A 20 -2.76 -10.08 -14.22
N VAL A 21 -2.59 -11.16 -13.47
CA VAL A 21 -3.24 -12.45 -13.76
C VAL A 21 -4.77 -12.33 -13.65
N VAL A 22 -5.27 -11.72 -12.58
CA VAL A 22 -6.71 -11.55 -12.37
C VAL A 22 -7.33 -10.71 -13.49
N LEU A 23 -6.69 -9.63 -13.90
CA LEU A 23 -7.15 -8.80 -15.03
C LEU A 23 -7.06 -9.58 -16.35
N GLY A 24 -5.98 -10.32 -16.62
CA GLY A 24 -5.82 -11.17 -17.79
C GLY A 24 -6.90 -12.25 -17.89
N CYS A 25 -7.29 -12.88 -16.78
CA CYS A 25 -8.40 -13.83 -16.71
C CYS A 25 -9.78 -13.18 -17.02
N ASN A 26 -9.88 -11.85 -16.94
CA ASN A 26 -11.07 -11.09 -17.28
C ASN A 26 -10.97 -10.37 -18.64
N ASN A 27 -10.20 -10.93 -19.56
CA ASN A 27 -10.05 -10.50 -20.96
C ASN A 27 -9.38 -9.12 -21.14
N TYR A 28 -8.59 -8.66 -20.19
CA TYR A 28 -7.75 -7.48 -20.37
C TYR A 28 -6.37 -7.89 -20.90
N GLU A 29 -5.88 -7.19 -21.89
CA GLU A 29 -4.51 -7.33 -22.39
C GLU A 29 -3.56 -6.61 -21.43
N ILE A 30 -2.54 -7.30 -20.94
CA ILE A 30 -1.58 -6.78 -19.96
C ILE A 30 -0.23 -6.50 -20.61
N VAL A 31 0.24 -5.27 -20.46
CA VAL A 31 1.61 -4.86 -20.78
C VAL A 31 2.38 -4.76 -19.47
N ASP A 32 3.11 -5.80 -19.10
CA ASP A 32 3.88 -5.84 -17.85
C ASP A 32 5.31 -5.36 -18.07
N LEU A 33 5.69 -4.27 -17.43
CA LEU A 33 7.04 -3.70 -17.48
C LEU A 33 8.01 -4.26 -16.44
N GLY A 34 7.51 -5.11 -15.53
CA GLY A 34 8.31 -5.67 -14.44
C GLY A 34 8.51 -4.71 -13.27
N VAL A 35 9.74 -4.70 -12.74
CA VAL A 35 10.10 -3.96 -11.51
C VAL A 35 11.11 -2.85 -11.79
N MET A 36 11.30 -1.93 -10.83
CA MET A 36 12.27 -0.83 -10.88
C MET A 36 12.11 0.06 -12.12
N VAL A 37 10.87 0.28 -12.57
CA VAL A 37 10.60 0.94 -13.84
C VAL A 37 10.60 2.46 -13.69
N PRO A 38 11.47 3.21 -14.40
CA PRO A 38 11.47 4.66 -14.36
C PRO A 38 10.19 5.27 -14.94
N ALA A 39 9.79 6.44 -14.44
CA ALA A 39 8.60 7.17 -14.88
C ALA A 39 8.56 7.39 -16.40
N GLU A 40 9.68 7.80 -16.99
CA GLU A 40 9.76 8.03 -18.44
C GLU A 40 9.43 6.76 -19.24
N LYS A 41 9.94 5.59 -18.80
CA LYS A 41 9.67 4.32 -19.48
C LYS A 41 8.20 3.92 -19.35
N ILE A 42 7.59 4.12 -18.17
CA ILE A 42 6.17 3.85 -17.95
C ILE A 42 5.33 4.70 -18.92
N ILE A 43 5.58 6.00 -18.94
CA ILE A 43 4.83 6.95 -19.75
C ILE A 43 5.03 6.69 -21.24
N GLN A 44 6.28 6.50 -21.67
CA GLN A 44 6.57 6.25 -23.08
C GLN A 44 5.93 4.96 -23.56
N THR A 45 6.03 3.87 -22.79
CA THR A 45 5.39 2.60 -23.17
C THR A 45 3.86 2.74 -23.17
N ALA A 46 3.28 3.50 -22.25
CA ALA A 46 1.84 3.74 -22.25
C ALA A 46 1.35 4.41 -23.54
N ILE A 47 2.14 5.33 -24.08
CA ILE A 47 1.85 6.01 -25.35
C ILE A 47 2.04 5.03 -26.54
N ASP A 48 3.19 4.35 -26.60
CA ASP A 48 3.56 3.50 -27.74
C ASP A 48 2.59 2.31 -27.87
N GLU A 49 2.23 1.69 -26.75
CA GLU A 49 1.31 0.56 -26.68
C GLU A 49 -0.17 0.98 -26.71
N LYS A 50 -0.45 2.28 -26.65
CA LYS A 50 -1.82 2.84 -26.64
C LYS A 50 -2.67 2.18 -25.56
N VAL A 51 -2.16 2.16 -24.34
CA VAL A 51 -2.86 1.54 -23.21
C VAL A 51 -4.05 2.40 -22.78
N ASP A 52 -5.05 1.75 -22.21
CA ASP A 52 -6.25 2.43 -21.72
C ASP A 52 -6.13 2.84 -20.24
N VAL A 53 -5.27 2.14 -19.46
CA VAL A 53 -5.08 2.33 -18.02
C VAL A 53 -3.64 2.04 -17.64
N ILE A 54 -3.10 2.75 -16.66
CA ILE A 54 -1.78 2.50 -16.07
C ILE A 54 -1.97 2.03 -14.62
N GLY A 55 -1.42 0.86 -14.28
CA GLY A 55 -1.36 0.33 -12.92
C GLY A 55 0.05 0.43 -12.33
N LEU A 56 0.15 1.11 -11.20
CA LEU A 56 1.39 1.32 -10.46
C LEU A 56 1.38 0.51 -9.17
N SER A 57 2.48 -0.21 -8.92
CA SER A 57 2.69 -0.99 -7.70
C SER A 57 3.93 -0.53 -6.95
N GLY A 58 3.87 -0.62 -5.61
CA GLY A 58 5.00 -0.35 -4.74
C GLY A 58 4.79 -0.89 -3.33
N LEU A 59 5.89 -1.30 -2.68
CA LEU A 59 5.87 -1.86 -1.34
C LEU A 59 6.68 -1.02 -0.34
N ILE A 60 7.66 -0.28 -0.79
CA ILE A 60 8.54 0.52 0.08
C ILE A 60 8.14 1.99 0.10
N THR A 61 8.50 2.70 1.16
CA THR A 61 8.12 4.12 1.32
C THR A 61 8.54 5.00 0.15
N PRO A 62 9.74 4.88 -0.44
CA PRO A 62 10.13 5.67 -1.61
C PRO A 62 9.24 5.48 -2.84
N SER A 63 8.57 4.32 -2.97
CA SER A 63 7.65 4.06 -4.08
C SER A 63 6.45 5.01 -4.08
N LEU A 64 6.05 5.50 -2.90
CA LEU A 64 4.96 6.45 -2.75
C LEU A 64 5.27 7.79 -3.44
N ASP A 65 6.51 8.27 -3.31
CA ASP A 65 6.96 9.51 -3.95
C ASP A 65 7.12 9.35 -5.47
N GLU A 66 7.57 8.17 -5.93
CA GLU A 66 7.64 7.86 -7.35
C GLU A 66 6.24 7.83 -8.01
N MET A 67 5.21 7.35 -7.32
CA MET A 67 3.83 7.39 -7.82
C MET A 67 3.30 8.81 -7.94
N VAL A 68 3.64 9.70 -6.99
CA VAL A 68 3.31 11.13 -7.06
C VAL A 68 4.02 11.77 -8.25
N HIS A 69 5.30 11.45 -8.45
CA HIS A 69 6.10 11.95 -9.57
C HIS A 69 5.51 11.53 -10.93
N ILE A 70 5.09 10.27 -11.07
CA ILE A 70 4.46 9.78 -12.31
C ILE A 70 3.16 10.55 -12.61
N ALA A 71 2.33 10.78 -11.60
CA ALA A 71 1.09 11.55 -11.75
C ALA A 71 1.36 12.99 -12.21
N ASP A 72 2.35 13.66 -11.60
CA ASP A 72 2.78 15.02 -11.94
C ASP A 72 3.34 15.09 -13.39
N GLU A 73 4.12 14.09 -13.81
CA GLU A 73 4.65 13.99 -15.17
C GLU A 73 3.56 13.75 -16.23
N LEU A 74 2.54 12.93 -15.91
CA LEU A 74 1.39 12.74 -16.79
C LEU A 74 0.61 14.04 -16.97
N GLU A 75 0.37 14.79 -15.89
CA GLU A 75 -0.29 16.09 -15.93
C GLU A 75 0.53 17.10 -16.76
N ARG A 76 1.84 17.21 -16.49
CA ARG A 76 2.74 18.11 -17.22
C ARG A 76 2.77 17.85 -18.72
N LYS A 77 2.60 16.59 -19.11
CA LYS A 77 2.58 16.17 -20.52
C LYS A 77 1.18 16.19 -21.15
N ASN A 78 0.14 16.61 -20.42
CA ASN A 78 -1.27 16.59 -20.83
C ASN A 78 -1.74 15.19 -21.31
N LEU A 79 -1.31 14.15 -20.64
CA LEU A 79 -1.68 12.76 -20.93
C LEU A 79 -2.86 12.33 -20.05
N ASN A 80 -3.80 11.58 -20.62
CA ASN A 80 -5.07 11.28 -19.98
C ASN A 80 -5.26 9.77 -19.73
N PHE A 81 -4.32 9.14 -19.02
CA PHE A 81 -4.41 7.73 -18.61
C PHE A 81 -5.00 7.63 -17.20
N PRO A 82 -6.11 6.94 -16.96
CA PRO A 82 -6.53 6.60 -15.61
C PRO A 82 -5.42 5.82 -14.89
N LEU A 83 -5.19 6.14 -13.60
CA LEU A 83 -4.18 5.50 -12.77
C LEU A 83 -4.81 4.56 -11.74
N LEU A 84 -4.31 3.33 -11.66
CA LEU A 84 -4.54 2.41 -10.56
C LEU A 84 -3.32 2.45 -9.63
N ILE A 85 -3.57 2.67 -8.36
CA ILE A 85 -2.52 2.70 -7.33
C ILE A 85 -2.71 1.49 -6.42
N GLY A 86 -1.69 0.64 -6.35
CA GLY A 86 -1.71 -0.58 -5.55
C GLY A 86 -0.36 -0.89 -4.91
N GLY A 87 -0.36 -1.90 -4.05
CA GLY A 87 0.80 -2.34 -3.27
C GLY A 87 0.63 -2.10 -1.77
N ALA A 88 1.35 -2.88 -0.96
CA ALA A 88 1.07 -2.99 0.48
C ALA A 88 1.30 -1.70 1.28
N THR A 89 2.17 -0.78 0.83
CA THR A 89 2.38 0.52 1.49
C THR A 89 1.44 1.60 0.99
N THR A 90 0.74 1.36 -0.11
CA THR A 90 -0.20 2.33 -0.64
C THR A 90 -1.47 2.39 0.22
N SER A 91 -2.14 3.51 0.19
CA SER A 91 -3.39 3.69 0.94
C SER A 91 -4.29 4.71 0.25
N LYS A 92 -5.59 4.62 0.55
CA LYS A 92 -6.55 5.64 0.13
C LYS A 92 -6.10 7.04 0.58
N ALA A 93 -5.56 7.15 1.79
CA ALA A 93 -5.07 8.43 2.34
C ALA A 93 -3.95 9.02 1.47
N HIS A 94 -2.92 8.23 1.15
CA HIS A 94 -1.83 8.70 0.30
C HIS A 94 -2.34 9.06 -1.11
N THR A 95 -3.16 8.21 -1.70
CA THR A 95 -3.72 8.44 -3.04
C THR A 95 -4.57 9.71 -3.09
N ALA A 96 -5.49 9.88 -2.14
CA ALA A 96 -6.39 11.03 -2.10
C ALA A 96 -5.67 12.35 -1.76
N VAL A 97 -4.64 12.31 -0.88
CA VAL A 97 -3.98 13.52 -0.36
C VAL A 97 -2.76 13.93 -1.18
N LYS A 98 -2.02 12.97 -1.74
CA LYS A 98 -0.73 13.22 -2.39
C LYS A 98 -0.76 13.04 -3.91
N ILE A 99 -1.40 11.97 -4.41
CA ILE A 99 -1.37 11.65 -5.85
C ILE A 99 -2.51 12.37 -6.59
N SER A 100 -3.76 12.18 -6.17
CA SER A 100 -4.94 12.71 -6.86
C SER A 100 -4.92 14.24 -7.08
N PRO A 101 -4.38 15.08 -6.16
CA PRO A 101 -4.29 16.52 -6.41
C PRO A 101 -3.27 16.92 -7.49
N LYS A 102 -2.38 15.99 -7.88
CA LYS A 102 -1.33 16.22 -8.88
C LYS A 102 -1.73 15.84 -10.29
N TYR A 103 -2.90 15.24 -10.45
CA TYR A 103 -3.34 14.72 -11.73
C TYR A 103 -4.82 14.97 -11.96
N SER A 104 -5.15 15.59 -13.10
CA SER A 104 -6.53 15.98 -13.44
C SER A 104 -7.39 14.78 -13.85
N ASN A 105 -6.80 13.68 -14.32
CA ASN A 105 -7.52 12.47 -14.65
C ASN A 105 -7.77 11.58 -13.41
N THR A 106 -8.49 10.49 -13.59
CA THR A 106 -8.93 9.62 -12.51
C THR A 106 -7.76 8.80 -11.92
N VAL A 107 -7.58 8.88 -10.62
CA VAL A 107 -6.64 8.07 -9.85
C VAL A 107 -7.44 7.23 -8.86
N VAL A 108 -7.26 5.92 -8.86
CA VAL A 108 -8.00 5.00 -7.98
C VAL A 108 -7.06 4.14 -7.17
N HIS A 109 -7.21 4.18 -5.84
CA HIS A 109 -6.56 3.23 -4.96
C HIS A 109 -7.27 1.88 -5.02
N VAL A 110 -6.54 0.84 -5.38
CA VAL A 110 -7.04 -0.55 -5.46
C VAL A 110 -6.51 -1.32 -4.26
N ASN A 111 -7.37 -1.59 -3.30
CA ASN A 111 -7.00 -2.18 -2.01
C ASN A 111 -6.57 -3.64 -2.13
N ASP A 112 -7.18 -4.38 -3.07
CA ASP A 112 -6.87 -5.79 -3.30
C ASP A 112 -7.15 -6.19 -4.76
N ALA A 113 -6.58 -7.32 -5.18
CA ALA A 113 -6.69 -7.81 -6.55
C ALA A 113 -8.12 -8.12 -6.99
N SER A 114 -8.99 -8.52 -6.08
CA SER A 114 -10.38 -8.87 -6.40
C SER A 114 -11.19 -7.65 -6.87
N ARG A 115 -10.83 -6.46 -6.38
CA ARG A 115 -11.47 -5.20 -6.75
C ARG A 115 -10.96 -4.61 -8.06
N ALA A 116 -9.77 -5.02 -8.52
CA ALA A 116 -9.14 -4.47 -9.71
C ALA A 116 -10.04 -4.58 -10.95
N VAL A 117 -10.69 -5.72 -11.15
CA VAL A 117 -11.59 -5.95 -12.29
C VAL A 117 -12.77 -4.99 -12.31
N GLY A 118 -13.42 -4.81 -11.15
CA GLY A 118 -14.56 -3.90 -11.04
C GLY A 118 -14.16 -2.44 -11.30
N VAL A 119 -13.02 -2.02 -10.77
CA VAL A 119 -12.47 -0.67 -10.99
C VAL A 119 -12.14 -0.44 -12.46
N VAL A 120 -11.40 -1.35 -13.08
CA VAL A 120 -11.04 -1.23 -14.51
C VAL A 120 -12.29 -1.24 -15.39
N SER A 121 -13.24 -2.13 -15.12
CA SER A 121 -14.51 -2.17 -15.85
C SER A 121 -15.27 -0.86 -15.74
N ALA A 122 -15.32 -0.23 -14.57
CA ALA A 122 -15.96 1.07 -14.39
C ALA A 122 -15.24 2.20 -15.14
N LEU A 123 -13.90 2.21 -15.10
CA LEU A 123 -13.08 3.21 -15.79
C LEU A 123 -13.19 3.12 -17.33
N LEU A 124 -13.30 1.92 -17.88
CA LEU A 124 -13.34 1.69 -19.31
C LEU A 124 -14.77 1.60 -19.88
N ASN A 125 -15.79 1.66 -19.03
CA ASN A 125 -17.18 1.65 -19.49
C ASN A 125 -17.55 3.01 -20.07
N HIS A 126 -17.89 3.04 -21.36
CA HIS A 126 -18.17 4.28 -22.10
C HIS A 126 -19.28 5.14 -21.45
N ASP A 127 -20.31 4.50 -20.88
CA ASP A 127 -21.47 5.21 -20.34
C ASP A 127 -21.30 5.60 -18.86
N LYS A 128 -20.44 4.90 -18.12
CA LYS A 128 -20.31 5.04 -16.65
C LYS A 128 -19.00 5.68 -16.22
N SER A 129 -17.97 5.72 -17.05
CA SER A 129 -16.63 6.18 -16.67
C SER A 129 -16.61 7.60 -16.11
N ASN A 130 -17.35 8.52 -16.72
CA ASN A 130 -17.44 9.90 -16.25
C ASN A 130 -18.13 10.01 -14.87
N ALA A 131 -19.23 9.28 -14.67
CA ALA A 131 -19.94 9.27 -13.40
C ALA A 131 -19.05 8.65 -12.29
N TYR A 132 -18.36 7.56 -12.61
CA TYR A 132 -17.41 6.91 -11.69
C TYR A 132 -16.23 7.81 -11.33
N ALA A 133 -15.67 8.51 -12.32
CA ALA A 133 -14.57 9.47 -12.09
C ALA A 133 -15.00 10.61 -11.16
N LEU A 134 -16.21 11.14 -11.33
CA LEU A 134 -16.77 12.18 -10.45
C LEU A 134 -17.01 11.67 -9.04
N GLU A 135 -17.51 10.45 -8.89
CA GLU A 135 -17.72 9.81 -7.59
C GLU A 135 -16.39 9.64 -6.83
N ILE A 136 -15.35 9.09 -7.48
CA ILE A 136 -14.02 8.94 -6.90
C ILE A 136 -13.43 10.29 -6.49
N ARG A 137 -13.56 11.31 -7.35
CA ARG A 137 -13.05 12.66 -7.05
C ARG A 137 -13.74 13.23 -5.83
N LYS A 138 -15.06 13.17 -5.77
CA LYS A 138 -15.84 13.64 -4.62
C LYS A 138 -15.45 12.92 -3.33
N ASP A 139 -15.35 11.59 -3.36
CA ASP A 139 -14.93 10.78 -2.22
C ASP A 139 -13.51 11.16 -1.73
N TYR A 140 -12.60 11.45 -2.65
CA TYR A 140 -11.24 11.87 -2.29
C TYR A 140 -11.17 13.30 -1.78
N ASP A 141 -11.98 14.21 -2.28
CA ASP A 141 -12.06 15.59 -1.80
C ASP A 141 -12.61 15.63 -0.37
N GLU A 142 -13.71 14.93 -0.11
CA GLU A 142 -14.29 14.79 1.22
C GLU A 142 -13.31 14.10 2.21
N PHE A 143 -12.59 13.06 1.74
CA PHE A 143 -11.59 12.39 2.55
C PHE A 143 -10.43 13.32 2.88
N ARG A 144 -9.93 14.07 1.91
CA ARG A 144 -8.82 15.03 2.08
C ARG A 144 -9.18 16.13 3.06
N GLU A 145 -10.36 16.70 2.94
CA GLU A 145 -10.85 17.72 3.86
C GLU A 145 -10.87 17.19 5.30
N LYS A 146 -11.49 16.04 5.53
CA LYS A 146 -11.51 15.39 6.84
C LYS A 146 -10.12 15.04 7.37
N PHE A 147 -9.21 14.61 6.50
CA PHE A 147 -7.84 14.23 6.85
C PHE A 147 -7.02 15.45 7.29
N LEU A 148 -7.09 16.56 6.53
CA LEU A 148 -6.38 17.79 6.84
C LEU A 148 -6.92 18.46 8.12
N ASN A 149 -8.23 18.42 8.32
CA ASN A 149 -8.86 18.95 9.54
C ASN A 149 -8.56 18.12 10.80
N ARG A 150 -8.09 16.86 10.64
CA ARG A 150 -7.64 16.01 11.76
C ARG A 150 -6.17 16.21 12.13
N GLN A 151 -5.43 17.04 11.40
CA GLN A 151 -4.07 17.38 11.81
C GLN A 151 -4.15 18.21 13.09
N VAL A 152 -4.17 17.51 14.23
CA VAL A 152 -3.93 18.10 15.55
C VAL A 152 -2.51 18.66 15.51
N ASP A 153 -2.33 19.91 15.92
CA ASP A 153 -1.01 20.49 16.12
C ASP A 153 -0.19 19.54 16.99
N LYS A 154 0.82 18.95 16.40
CA LYS A 154 1.75 18.08 17.13
C LYS A 154 2.57 18.98 18.03
N GLU A 155 2.33 18.91 19.33
CA GLU A 155 3.18 19.56 20.32
C GLU A 155 4.52 18.82 20.36
N TYR A 156 5.56 19.45 19.83
CA TYR A 156 6.91 18.88 19.82
C TYR A 156 7.65 19.32 21.09
N VAL A 157 8.21 18.34 21.78
CA VAL A 157 9.12 18.61 22.90
C VAL A 157 10.42 19.23 22.36
N PRO A 158 10.92 20.36 22.93
CA PRO A 158 12.20 20.93 22.55
C PRO A 158 13.33 19.93 22.68
N ILE A 159 14.30 19.97 21.77
CA ILE A 159 15.40 19.00 21.73
C ILE A 159 16.20 18.92 23.04
N ALA A 160 16.36 20.05 23.74
CA ALA A 160 17.03 20.09 25.04
C ALA A 160 16.28 19.23 26.08
N GLU A 161 14.97 19.39 26.18
CA GLU A 161 14.11 18.63 27.09
C GLU A 161 14.06 17.14 26.70
N ALA A 162 14.01 16.82 25.40
CA ALA A 162 14.07 15.45 24.92
C ALA A 162 15.39 14.75 25.29
N ARG A 163 16.51 15.49 25.23
CA ARG A 163 17.81 14.99 25.67
C ARG A 163 17.92 14.77 27.18
N GLU A 164 17.27 15.61 27.97
CA GLU A 164 17.21 15.43 29.43
C GLU A 164 16.35 14.22 29.82
N LYS A 165 15.21 14.04 29.14
CA LYS A 165 14.26 12.95 29.36
C LYS A 165 14.62 11.64 28.67
N LYS A 166 15.74 11.58 27.92
CA LYS A 166 16.17 10.35 27.29
C LYS A 166 16.36 9.23 28.30
N PHE A 167 16.05 8.00 27.92
CA PHE A 167 16.39 6.83 28.72
C PHE A 167 17.92 6.77 28.94
N LYS A 168 18.33 6.74 30.20
CA LYS A 168 19.76 6.68 30.59
C LYS A 168 20.08 5.24 30.97
N ILE A 169 20.90 4.61 30.16
CA ILE A 169 21.38 3.26 30.42
C ILE A 169 22.68 3.40 31.20
N ASP A 170 22.76 2.73 32.34
CA ASP A 170 24.02 2.57 33.12
C ASP A 170 24.79 1.38 32.57
N TRP A 171 25.58 1.64 31.54
CA TRP A 171 26.34 0.60 30.85
C TRP A 171 27.38 -0.11 31.73
N GLU A 172 27.74 0.45 32.89
CA GLU A 172 28.69 -0.17 33.83
C GLU A 172 28.00 -1.23 34.69
N ASN A 173 26.73 -1.05 35.00
CA ASN A 173 25.94 -1.94 35.85
C ASN A 173 24.85 -2.70 35.12
N GLU A 174 24.63 -2.43 33.81
CA GLU A 174 23.60 -3.13 33.02
C GLU A 174 24.01 -4.59 32.80
N GLU A 175 23.13 -5.49 33.19
CA GLU A 175 23.31 -6.92 32.95
C GLU A 175 23.04 -7.22 31.48
N ILE A 176 24.13 -7.42 30.70
CA ILE A 176 24.00 -7.82 29.29
C ILE A 176 23.60 -9.30 29.25
N HIS A 177 22.40 -9.54 28.80
CA HIS A 177 21.87 -10.89 28.70
C HIS A 177 22.66 -11.72 27.67
N THR A 178 23.38 -12.71 28.18
CA THR A 178 24.11 -13.64 27.31
C THR A 178 23.29 -14.88 27.05
N PRO A 179 23.11 -15.28 25.76
CA PRO A 179 22.41 -16.51 25.45
C PRO A 179 23.02 -17.73 26.13
N LYS A 180 22.20 -18.55 26.77
CA LYS A 180 22.65 -19.80 27.44
C LYS A 180 23.31 -20.78 26.48
N LYS A 181 22.94 -20.71 25.20
CA LYS A 181 23.45 -21.58 24.14
C LYS A 181 23.63 -20.78 22.86
N LEU A 182 24.87 -20.78 22.36
CA LEU A 182 25.19 -20.12 21.08
C LEU A 182 25.00 -21.09 19.91
N GLY A 183 24.72 -20.54 18.74
CA GLY A 183 24.53 -21.30 17.51
C GLY A 183 23.06 -21.71 17.28
N ILE A 184 22.89 -22.60 16.31
CA ILE A 184 21.56 -23.10 15.92
C ILE A 184 21.13 -24.18 16.90
N THR A 185 19.90 -24.08 17.41
CA THR A 185 19.25 -25.13 18.20
C THR A 185 18.03 -25.62 17.44
N ILE A 186 17.99 -26.91 17.16
CA ILE A 186 16.83 -27.57 16.54
C ILE A 186 15.98 -28.14 17.68
N ILE A 187 14.73 -27.79 17.72
CA ILE A 187 13.73 -28.30 18.66
C ILE A 187 12.81 -29.22 17.83
N GLU A 188 12.93 -30.52 18.03
CA GLU A 188 12.18 -31.52 17.24
C GLU A 188 10.79 -31.80 17.85
N ASP A 189 10.69 -31.77 19.17
CA ASP A 189 9.46 -32.08 19.92
C ASP A 189 9.09 -30.94 20.87
N GLN A 190 8.49 -29.87 20.33
CA GLN A 190 7.94 -28.82 21.18
C GLN A 190 6.51 -29.19 21.60
N ASN A 191 6.27 -29.27 22.89
CA ASN A 191 4.92 -29.43 23.41
C ASN A 191 4.08 -28.18 23.11
N LEU A 192 3.00 -28.35 22.34
CA LEU A 192 2.13 -27.24 21.96
C LEU A 192 1.39 -26.63 23.16
N ASP A 193 1.07 -27.45 24.17
CA ASP A 193 0.38 -26.96 25.37
C ASP A 193 1.23 -25.91 26.13
N GLU A 194 2.57 -26.06 26.09
CA GLU A 194 3.48 -25.08 26.68
C GLU A 194 3.48 -23.73 25.92
N LEU A 195 3.12 -23.73 24.65
CA LEU A 195 3.07 -22.53 23.82
C LEU A 195 1.75 -21.76 23.97
N VAL A 196 0.68 -22.41 24.39
CA VAL A 196 -0.66 -21.84 24.48
C VAL A 196 -0.69 -20.56 25.31
N GLU A 197 0.07 -20.52 26.42
CA GLU A 197 0.14 -19.36 27.32
C GLU A 197 0.86 -18.15 26.70
N PHE A 198 1.67 -18.37 25.65
CA PHE A 198 2.44 -17.33 24.98
C PHE A 198 1.79 -16.83 23.68
N ILE A 199 0.65 -17.40 23.29
CA ILE A 199 -0.07 -17.01 22.08
C ILE A 199 -0.94 -15.78 22.36
N ASP A 200 -0.78 -14.72 21.57
CA ASP A 200 -1.75 -13.62 21.54
C ASP A 200 -2.98 -14.05 20.71
N TRP A 201 -3.97 -14.57 21.41
CA TRP A 201 -5.16 -15.16 20.81
C TRP A 201 -6.07 -14.16 20.10
N SER A 202 -6.14 -12.92 20.56
CA SER A 202 -7.03 -11.92 19.96
C SER A 202 -6.65 -11.59 18.51
N PRO A 203 -5.38 -11.34 18.14
CA PRO A 203 -4.95 -11.23 16.74
C PRO A 203 -5.16 -12.51 15.94
N PHE A 204 -4.91 -13.68 16.53
CA PHE A 204 -5.15 -14.96 15.88
C PHE A 204 -6.61 -15.09 15.42
N PHE A 205 -7.57 -14.90 16.32
CA PHE A 205 -9.00 -15.00 15.98
C PHE A 205 -9.42 -13.95 14.94
N ARG A 206 -8.90 -12.72 15.02
CA ARG A 206 -9.17 -11.68 14.00
C ARG A 206 -8.67 -12.08 12.62
N SER A 207 -7.50 -12.72 12.52
CA SER A 207 -6.96 -13.21 11.25
C SER A 207 -7.87 -14.26 10.61
N TRP A 208 -8.60 -15.03 11.42
CA TRP A 208 -9.61 -15.99 10.97
C TRP A 208 -11.01 -15.39 10.84
N GLN A 209 -11.14 -14.05 10.89
CA GLN A 209 -12.42 -13.33 10.81
C GLN A 209 -13.41 -13.68 11.93
N LEU A 210 -12.91 -14.14 13.06
CA LEU A 210 -13.67 -14.38 14.27
C LEU A 210 -13.55 -13.13 15.16
N PHE A 211 -14.68 -12.54 15.51
CA PHE A 211 -14.74 -11.30 16.26
C PHE A 211 -15.16 -11.57 17.70
N GLY A 212 -14.35 -11.18 18.64
CA GLY A 212 -14.56 -11.35 20.07
C GLY A 212 -13.26 -11.09 20.83
N LYS A 213 -13.34 -11.09 22.15
CA LYS A 213 -12.15 -11.05 23.01
C LYS A 213 -11.87 -12.43 23.55
N PHE A 214 -10.60 -12.78 23.60
CA PHE A 214 -10.16 -13.99 24.31
C PHE A 214 -10.18 -13.69 25.85
N PRO A 215 -10.67 -14.60 26.71
CA PRO A 215 -11.18 -15.97 26.38
C PRO A 215 -12.68 -16.05 26.05
N GLU A 216 -13.43 -14.96 26.16
CA GLU A 216 -14.90 -14.95 26.01
C GLU A 216 -15.35 -15.53 24.65
N ILE A 217 -14.57 -15.30 23.59
CA ILE A 217 -14.84 -15.80 22.23
C ILE A 217 -14.95 -17.34 22.16
N LEU A 218 -14.44 -18.07 23.16
CA LEU A 218 -14.53 -19.54 23.20
C LEU A 218 -15.88 -20.05 23.70
N THR A 219 -16.72 -19.17 24.22
CA THR A 219 -18.02 -19.50 24.86
C THR A 219 -19.23 -18.94 24.10
N ASP A 220 -19.01 -18.22 22.99
CA ASP A 220 -20.06 -17.65 22.13
C ASP A 220 -20.55 -18.64 21.03
#